data_debd5741ebe7a59889f3b6bb4e394a67
#
_entry.id   debd5741ebe7a59889f3b6bb4e394a67
#
_cell.length_a   1.000
_cell.length_b   1.000
_cell.length_c   1.000
_cell.angle_alpha   90.00
_cell.angle_beta   90.00
_cell.angle_gamma   90.00
#
_symmetry.space_group_name_H-M   'P 1'
#
loop_
_entity.id
_entity.type
_entity.pdbx_description
1 polymer ?
#
loop_
_entity_poly.entity_id
_entity_poly.type
_entity_poly.pdbx_seq_one_letter_code
_entity_poly.pdbx_strand_id
1 'polypeptide(L)'
;MRVLITGTSSGIGKAIAEKFLKEGFDVTGFDRKEASIRQESYTHFCLDIRDREQYPALAPFDIVINNAGVQNENDIDINLKGTIAITEAYGIHDTIRAVLMIGSASGHTGAEFPEYTASKGGVLAYTKNVALR
;
A
#
# COMPACT_ATOMS: atom_id res chain seq x y z
N MET A 1 14.81 8.25 -7.12
CA MET A 1 13.50 8.40 -6.44
C MET A 1 13.21 7.17 -5.60
N ARG A 2 12.52 7.36 -4.51
CA ARG A 2 12.20 6.31 -3.53
C ARG A 2 10.70 6.02 -3.53
N VAL A 3 10.33 4.75 -3.60
CA VAL A 3 8.93 4.32 -3.58
C VAL A 3 8.69 3.30 -2.48
N LEU A 4 7.61 3.49 -1.73
CA LEU A 4 7.08 2.50 -0.78
C LEU A 4 5.90 1.77 -1.42
N ILE A 5 5.92 0.45 -1.36
CA ILE A 5 4.84 -0.39 -1.89
C ILE A 5 4.45 -1.41 -0.82
N THR A 6 3.16 -1.54 -0.55
CA THR A 6 2.66 -2.59 0.33
C THR A 6 2.18 -3.81 -0.45
N GLY A 7 2.41 -5.01 0.09
CA GLY A 7 2.01 -6.26 -0.56
C GLY A 7 2.94 -6.73 -1.66
N THR A 8 4.26 -6.61 -1.45
CA THR A 8 5.27 -6.83 -2.51
C THR A 8 5.72 -8.29 -2.69
N SER A 9 5.33 -9.21 -1.81
CA SER A 9 5.82 -10.59 -1.87
C SER A 9 5.14 -11.44 -2.93
N SER A 10 4.05 -10.97 -3.53
CA SER A 10 3.30 -11.71 -4.54
C SER A 10 2.42 -10.80 -5.42
N GLY A 11 1.90 -11.35 -6.50
CA GLY A 11 0.85 -10.77 -7.32
C GLY A 11 1.15 -9.38 -7.87
N ILE A 12 0.14 -8.50 -7.81
CA ILE A 12 0.20 -7.14 -8.37
C ILE A 12 1.29 -6.32 -7.70
N GLY A 13 1.41 -6.36 -6.37
CA GLY A 13 2.41 -5.60 -5.64
C GLY A 13 3.84 -5.98 -6.01
N LYS A 14 4.11 -7.27 -6.20
CA LYS A 14 5.41 -7.74 -6.67
C LYS A 14 5.71 -7.23 -8.09
N ALA A 15 4.75 -7.34 -9.01
CA ALA A 15 4.92 -6.86 -10.38
C ALA A 15 5.18 -5.34 -10.43
N ILE A 16 4.48 -4.56 -9.61
CA ILE A 16 4.70 -3.12 -9.49
C ILE A 16 6.13 -2.85 -8.99
N ALA A 17 6.55 -3.54 -7.93
CA ALA A 17 7.89 -3.37 -7.35
C ALA A 17 8.98 -3.69 -8.38
N GLU A 18 8.86 -4.79 -9.10
CA GLU A 18 9.80 -5.18 -10.15
C GLU A 18 9.87 -4.14 -11.27
N LYS A 19 8.72 -3.55 -11.66
CA LYS A 19 8.68 -2.50 -12.67
C LYS A 19 9.43 -1.24 -12.21
N PHE A 20 9.19 -0.79 -10.97
CA PHE A 20 9.91 0.37 -10.43
C PHE A 20 11.40 0.12 -10.31
N LEU A 21 11.82 -1.08 -9.89
CA LEU A 21 13.23 -1.46 -9.84
C LEU A 21 13.88 -1.39 -11.21
N LYS A 22 13.19 -1.90 -12.24
CA LYS A 22 13.66 -1.84 -13.62
C LYS A 22 13.85 -0.42 -14.12
N GLU A 23 13.02 0.51 -13.64
CA GLU A 23 13.11 1.93 -13.98
C GLU A 23 14.12 2.71 -13.12
N GLY A 24 14.87 2.04 -12.27
CA GLY A 24 15.96 2.65 -11.49
C GLY A 24 15.53 3.28 -10.16
N PHE A 25 14.36 2.94 -9.64
CA PHE A 25 13.91 3.42 -8.33
C PHE A 25 14.50 2.60 -7.19
N ASP A 26 14.68 3.23 -6.04
CA ASP A 26 14.87 2.53 -4.79
C ASP A 26 13.50 2.13 -4.23
N VAL A 27 13.25 0.83 -4.13
CA VAL A 27 11.95 0.30 -3.71
C VAL A 27 12.03 -0.25 -2.29
N THR A 28 11.12 0.20 -1.44
CA THR A 28 10.88 -0.39 -0.12
C THR A 28 9.55 -1.14 -0.17
N GLY A 29 9.57 -2.40 0.20
CA GLY A 29 8.39 -3.25 0.26
C GLY A 29 7.99 -3.60 1.68
N PHE A 30 6.70 -3.51 1.98
CA PHE A 30 6.09 -4.02 3.20
C PHE A 30 5.20 -5.20 2.86
N ASP A 31 5.43 -6.33 3.52
CA ASP A 31 4.58 -7.52 3.38
C ASP A 31 4.65 -8.36 4.65
N ARG A 32 3.60 -9.06 5.00
CA ARG A 32 3.61 -10.03 6.09
C ARG A 32 4.50 -11.22 5.81
N LYS A 33 4.64 -11.56 4.53
CA LYS A 33 5.48 -12.67 4.05
C LYS A 33 6.90 -12.19 3.83
N GLU A 34 7.82 -13.14 3.75
CA GLU A 34 9.21 -12.88 3.42
C GLU A 34 9.36 -12.28 2.01
N ALA A 35 10.49 -11.64 1.79
CA ALA A 35 10.83 -11.08 0.49
C ALA A 35 10.90 -12.17 -0.59
N SER A 36 10.28 -11.89 -1.73
CA SER A 36 10.40 -12.71 -2.93
C SER A 36 11.22 -12.01 -4.04
N ILE A 37 11.62 -10.76 -3.79
CA ILE A 37 12.47 -9.97 -4.68
C ILE A 37 13.86 -9.87 -4.03
N ARG A 38 14.91 -10.13 -4.82
CA ARG A 38 16.31 -10.10 -4.39
C ARG A 38 17.11 -9.25 -5.35
N GLN A 39 17.08 -7.93 -5.10
CA GLN A 39 17.85 -6.93 -5.87
C GLN A 39 18.42 -5.91 -4.90
N GLU A 40 19.55 -5.32 -5.25
CA GLU A 40 20.28 -4.37 -4.39
C GLU A 40 19.42 -3.16 -4.02
N SER A 41 18.64 -2.63 -4.97
CA SER A 41 17.78 -1.46 -4.75
C SER A 41 16.43 -1.78 -4.11
N TYR A 42 16.22 -3.03 -3.66
CA TYR A 42 15.02 -3.44 -2.97
C TYR A 42 15.29 -3.72 -1.49
N THR A 43 14.55 -3.04 -0.63
CA THR A 43 14.56 -3.26 0.83
C THR A 43 13.21 -3.79 1.27
N HIS A 44 13.21 -4.88 2.04
CA HIS A 44 11.99 -5.53 2.51
C HIS A 44 11.83 -5.43 4.02
N PHE A 45 10.61 -5.12 4.46
CA PHE A 45 10.23 -5.21 5.86
C PHE A 45 9.07 -6.20 5.99
N CYS A 46 9.30 -7.27 6.76
CA CYS A 46 8.23 -8.20 7.14
C CYS A 46 7.43 -7.55 8.26
N LEU A 47 6.26 -7.02 7.93
CA LEU A 47 5.36 -6.42 8.91
C LEU A 47 3.92 -6.53 8.48
N ASP A 48 3.03 -6.44 9.44
CA ASP A 48 1.59 -6.36 9.24
C ASP A 48 1.18 -4.89 9.26
N ILE A 49 0.56 -4.40 8.19
CA ILE A 49 0.16 -2.99 8.10
C ILE A 49 -0.90 -2.57 9.14
N ARG A 50 -1.51 -3.53 9.83
CA ARG A 50 -2.38 -3.26 10.98
C ARG A 50 -1.61 -2.85 12.23
N ASP A 51 -0.35 -3.25 12.33
CA ASP A 51 0.49 -3.03 13.51
C ASP A 51 1.38 -1.79 13.32
N ARG A 52 0.84 -0.64 13.72
CA ARG A 52 1.55 0.65 13.60
C ARG A 52 2.83 0.71 14.43
N GLU A 53 2.93 -0.06 15.51
CA GLU A 53 4.11 -0.08 16.37
C GLU A 53 5.31 -0.69 15.65
N GLN A 54 5.07 -1.52 14.65
CA GLN A 54 6.14 -2.11 13.84
C GLN A 54 6.63 -1.20 12.70
N TYR A 55 5.99 -0.07 12.47
CA TYR A 55 6.36 0.81 11.36
C TYR A 55 7.75 1.40 11.58
N PRO A 56 8.73 1.11 10.69
CA PRO A 56 10.06 1.67 10.81
C PRO A 56 10.09 3.17 10.53
N ALA A 57 10.97 3.89 11.21
CA ALA A 57 11.28 5.26 10.86
C ALA A 57 12.15 5.28 9.60
N LEU A 58 11.62 5.83 8.53
CA LEU A 58 12.28 5.87 7.21
C LEU A 58 12.35 7.30 6.69
N ALA A 59 13.35 7.56 5.88
CA ALA A 59 13.44 8.81 5.15
C ALA A 59 12.23 8.96 4.21
N PRO A 60 11.80 10.20 3.90
CA PRO A 60 10.62 10.44 3.07
C PRO A 60 10.65 9.72 1.72
N PHE A 61 9.51 9.23 1.28
CA PHE A 61 9.32 8.63 -0.02
C PHE A 61 8.83 9.67 -1.04
N ASP A 62 9.17 9.46 -2.30
CA ASP A 62 8.60 10.25 -3.40
C ASP A 62 7.21 9.72 -3.77
N ILE A 63 7.02 8.42 -3.67
CA ILE A 63 5.78 7.74 -4.06
C ILE A 63 5.41 6.70 -3.00
N VAL A 64 4.13 6.63 -2.66
CA VAL A 64 3.57 5.58 -1.79
C VAL A 64 2.46 4.84 -2.55
N ILE A 65 2.57 3.52 -2.63
CA ILE A 65 1.59 2.66 -3.32
C ILE A 65 0.97 1.69 -2.31
N ASN A 66 -0.29 1.90 -2.02
CA ASN A 66 -1.10 1.07 -1.16
C ASN A 66 -1.73 -0.05 -1.99
N ASN A 67 -1.07 -1.20 -2.01
CA ASN A 67 -1.53 -2.39 -2.74
C ASN A 67 -1.95 -3.54 -1.83
N ALA A 68 -1.39 -3.64 -0.62
CA ALA A 68 -1.76 -4.71 0.30
C ALA A 68 -3.27 -4.76 0.50
N GLY A 69 -3.84 -5.94 0.32
CA GLY A 69 -5.27 -6.15 0.46
C GLY A 69 -5.60 -7.63 0.51
N VAL A 70 -6.74 -7.92 1.09
CA VAL A 70 -7.28 -9.26 1.25
C VAL A 70 -8.77 -9.29 0.90
N GLN A 71 -9.30 -10.49 0.70
CA GLN A 71 -10.73 -10.74 0.60
C GLN A 71 -11.05 -11.89 1.56
N ASN A 72 -11.15 -11.54 2.83
CA ASN A 72 -11.42 -12.47 3.94
C ASN A 72 -12.06 -11.70 5.10
N GLU A 73 -12.02 -12.24 6.31
CA GLU A 73 -12.63 -11.60 7.49
C GLU A 73 -11.89 -10.35 8.00
N ASN A 74 -10.74 -9.99 7.39
CA ASN A 74 -9.92 -8.84 7.80
C ASN A 74 -9.99 -7.68 6.80
N ASP A 75 -10.99 -7.65 5.94
CA ASP A 75 -11.08 -6.66 4.85
C ASP A 75 -11.05 -5.21 5.34
N ILE A 76 -11.82 -4.89 6.36
CA ILE A 76 -11.88 -3.53 6.90
C ILE A 76 -10.54 -3.14 7.54
N ASP A 77 -9.97 -4.02 8.33
CA ASP A 77 -8.74 -3.71 9.08
C ASP A 77 -7.51 -3.61 8.17
N ILE A 78 -7.42 -4.44 7.15
CA ILE A 78 -6.27 -4.45 6.23
C ILE A 78 -6.50 -3.48 5.08
N ASN A 79 -7.57 -3.65 4.30
CA ASN A 79 -7.77 -2.91 3.07
C ASN A 79 -8.04 -1.42 3.31
N LEU A 80 -8.77 -1.09 4.35
CA LEU A 80 -9.14 0.30 4.66
C LEU A 80 -8.25 0.90 5.74
N LYS A 81 -8.31 0.38 6.96
CA LYS A 81 -7.53 0.96 8.08
C LYS A 81 -6.03 0.88 7.85
N GLY A 82 -5.54 -0.24 7.28
CA GLY A 82 -4.12 -0.39 6.91
C GLY A 82 -3.70 0.63 5.86
N THR A 83 -4.51 0.83 4.82
CA THR A 83 -4.25 1.85 3.79
C THR A 83 -4.19 3.26 4.38
N ILE A 84 -5.12 3.60 5.27
CA ILE A 84 -5.11 4.88 5.99
C ILE A 84 -3.82 5.01 6.82
N ALA A 85 -3.50 3.99 7.60
CA ALA A 85 -2.33 4.01 8.47
C ALA A 85 -1.01 4.22 7.71
N ILE A 86 -0.80 3.49 6.62
CA ILE A 86 0.38 3.63 5.77
C ILE A 86 0.43 5.02 5.13
N THR A 87 -0.68 5.50 4.61
CA THR A 87 -0.73 6.82 3.97
C THR A 87 -0.43 7.94 4.96
N GLU A 88 -1.04 7.91 6.16
CA GLU A 88 -0.78 8.91 7.18
C GLU A 88 0.66 8.88 7.70
N ALA A 89 1.27 7.69 7.76
CA ALA A 89 2.64 7.54 8.24
C ALA A 89 3.70 7.98 7.21
N TYR A 90 3.47 7.70 5.93
CA TYR A 90 4.50 7.83 4.91
C TYR A 90 4.11 8.64 3.68
N GLY A 91 2.83 8.95 3.49
CA GLY A 91 2.31 9.59 2.28
C GLY A 91 1.88 11.04 2.45
N ILE A 92 1.93 11.60 3.66
CA ILE A 92 1.50 12.97 3.93
C ILE A 92 2.68 13.80 4.39
N HIS A 93 3.36 14.44 3.45
CA HIS A 93 4.47 15.37 3.71
C HIS A 93 4.74 16.22 2.46
N ASP A 94 5.47 17.33 2.63
CA ASP A 94 5.63 18.34 1.59
C ASP A 94 6.35 17.87 0.32
N THR A 95 7.16 16.82 0.41
CA THR A 95 7.95 16.33 -0.72
C THR A 95 7.32 15.13 -1.43
N ILE A 96 6.15 14.65 -0.97
CA ILE A 96 5.46 13.54 -1.65
C ILE A 96 5.03 13.96 -3.06
N ARG A 97 5.23 13.10 -4.03
CA ARG A 97 4.88 13.35 -5.44
C ARG A 97 3.62 12.62 -5.86
N ALA A 98 3.39 11.43 -5.30
CA ALA A 98 2.19 10.66 -5.61
C ALA A 98 1.85 9.68 -4.49
N VAL A 99 0.56 9.52 -4.23
CA VAL A 99 0.02 8.44 -3.40
C VAL A 99 -0.98 7.67 -4.25
N LEU A 100 -0.74 6.38 -4.43
CA LEU A 100 -1.61 5.48 -5.18
C LEU A 100 -2.33 4.54 -4.24
N MET A 101 -3.60 4.30 -4.51
CA MET A 101 -4.40 3.33 -3.77
C MET A 101 -5.05 2.35 -4.75
N ILE A 102 -4.78 1.07 -4.56
CA ILE A 102 -5.40 0.02 -5.40
C ILE A 102 -6.83 -0.18 -4.93
N GLY A 103 -7.76 0.31 -5.73
CA GLY A 103 -9.18 0.17 -5.50
C GLY A 103 -9.74 -1.14 -6.05
N SER A 104 -11.06 -1.19 -6.18
CA SER A 104 -11.77 -2.29 -6.82
C SER A 104 -13.08 -1.76 -7.41
N ALA A 105 -13.53 -2.38 -8.49
CA ALA A 105 -14.86 -2.11 -9.05
C ALA A 105 -15.96 -2.37 -8.02
N SER A 106 -15.78 -3.31 -7.10
CA SER A 106 -16.74 -3.61 -6.04
C SER A 106 -16.99 -2.42 -5.10
N GLY A 107 -16.05 -1.52 -4.96
CA GLY A 107 -16.23 -0.28 -4.21
C GLY A 107 -17.24 0.68 -4.84
N HIS A 108 -17.50 0.57 -6.14
CA HIS A 108 -18.54 1.30 -6.84
C HIS A 108 -19.84 0.52 -6.98
N THR A 109 -19.72 -0.75 -7.37
CA THR A 109 -20.89 -1.55 -7.75
C THR A 109 -21.60 -2.19 -6.57
N GLY A 110 -20.92 -2.35 -5.44
CA GLY A 110 -21.42 -3.10 -4.29
C GLY A 110 -21.40 -4.62 -4.47
N ALA A 111 -20.87 -5.12 -5.58
CA ALA A 111 -20.70 -6.55 -5.80
C ALA A 111 -19.59 -7.10 -4.91
N GLU A 112 -19.60 -8.36 -4.61
CA GLU A 112 -18.68 -9.06 -3.72
C GLU A 112 -19.13 -9.10 -2.24
N PHE A 113 -18.28 -9.60 -1.37
CA PHE A 113 -18.58 -9.75 0.05
C PHE A 113 -18.76 -8.40 0.76
N PRO A 114 -19.66 -8.31 1.75
CA PRO A 114 -20.00 -7.02 2.38
C PRO A 114 -18.81 -6.23 2.91
N GLU A 115 -17.91 -6.85 3.66
CA GLU A 115 -16.77 -6.15 4.24
C GLU A 115 -15.73 -5.76 3.19
N TYR A 116 -15.51 -6.61 2.18
CA TYR A 116 -14.62 -6.29 1.07
C TYR A 116 -15.13 -5.08 0.30
N THR A 117 -16.38 -5.10 -0.11
CA THR A 117 -17.04 -3.98 -0.81
C THR A 117 -16.98 -2.69 0.01
N ALA A 118 -17.31 -2.76 1.31
CA ALA A 118 -17.24 -1.61 2.20
C ALA A 118 -15.82 -1.08 2.34
N SER A 119 -14.82 -1.98 2.45
CA SER A 119 -13.41 -1.57 2.55
C SER A 119 -12.94 -0.84 1.29
N LYS A 120 -13.28 -1.35 0.11
CA LYS A 120 -12.88 -0.74 -1.17
C LYS A 120 -13.67 0.52 -1.47
N GLY A 121 -14.92 0.62 -1.05
CA GLY A 121 -15.69 1.88 -1.07
C GLY A 121 -15.07 2.94 -0.16
N GLY A 122 -14.65 2.54 1.02
CA GLY A 122 -13.91 3.40 1.95
C GLY A 122 -12.58 3.91 1.38
N VAL A 123 -11.84 3.05 0.68
CA VAL A 123 -10.60 3.45 0.00
C VAL A 123 -10.86 4.52 -1.06
N LEU A 124 -11.92 4.41 -1.85
CA LEU A 124 -12.30 5.44 -2.83
C LEU A 124 -12.60 6.79 -2.16
N ALA A 125 -13.37 6.76 -1.07
CA ALA A 125 -13.69 7.97 -0.29
C ALA A 125 -12.43 8.57 0.33
N TYR A 126 -11.57 7.76 0.90
CA TYR A 126 -10.31 8.19 1.51
C TYR A 126 -9.35 8.79 0.49
N THR A 127 -9.29 8.22 -0.72
CA THR A 127 -8.49 8.77 -1.82
C THR A 127 -8.88 10.23 -2.12
N LYS A 128 -10.17 10.51 -2.15
CA LYS A 128 -10.68 11.88 -2.33
C LYS A 128 -10.29 12.79 -1.17
N ASN A 129 -10.36 12.29 0.06
CA ASN A 129 -9.94 13.04 1.25
C ASN A 129 -8.46 13.42 1.17
N VAL A 130 -7.59 12.47 0.83
CA VAL A 130 -6.14 12.73 0.68
C VAL A 130 -5.87 13.76 -0.41
N ALA A 131 -6.58 13.68 -1.52
CA ALA A 131 -6.41 14.61 -2.65
C ALA A 131 -6.75 16.07 -2.32
N LEU A 132 -7.48 16.32 -1.24
CA LEU A 132 -7.82 17.67 -0.77
C LEU A 132 -6.79 18.25 0.21
N ARG A 133 -5.82 17.48 0.63
CA ARG A 133 -4.77 17.86 1.57
C ARG A 133 -3.44 18.04 0.87
#